data_b92b3ef22086d9f7299224e3b1848727
#
_entry.id   b92b3ef22086d9f7299224e3b1848727
#
_cell.length_a   1.000
_cell.length_b   1.000
_cell.length_c   1.000
_cell.angle_alpha   90.00
_cell.angle_beta   90.00
_cell.angle_gamma   90.00
#
_symmetry.space_group_name_H-M   'P 1'
#
loop_
_entity.id
_entity.type
_entity.pdbx_description
1 polymer ?
#
loop_
_entity_poly.entity_id
_entity_poly.type
_entity_poly.pdbx_seq_one_letter_code
_entity_poly.pdbx_strand_id
1 'polypeptide(L)'
;MKVKKILVSQPQPADIEKTPYGELARKYKVKIDFRKFIKVEGVSSSEFRKDKVYIQDHTAIILTSRNAVDHFFRMAKEMRVEIPDSMKYFCISEAISFYLQKYVQYRKRKIFQGKQNFNDLIEIIKKHEDEKFLLPCSDIHKLSLIKILDANKINYTKAVIYKTLASDLSDVEIESYDLLVFFSPAGVKSLFKNFPDFKQNHTLMGAFGPTTSKAVKEAGLKIDVKAPTKTALSMIVAIEQYLQKNK
;
A
#
# COMPACT_ATOMS: atom_id res chain seq x y z
N MET A 1 6.22 -12.70 -28.80
CA MET A 1 6.11 -11.23 -29.09
C MET A 1 7.28 -10.52 -28.41
N LYS A 2 7.97 -9.62 -29.11
CA LYS A 2 9.11 -8.90 -28.54
C LYS A 2 8.63 -7.70 -27.74
N VAL A 3 8.88 -7.69 -26.43
CA VAL A 3 8.56 -6.56 -25.55
C VAL A 3 9.52 -5.41 -25.84
N LYS A 4 8.97 -4.22 -26.10
CA LYS A 4 9.73 -2.97 -26.33
C LYS A 4 9.41 -1.90 -25.29
N LYS A 5 8.16 -1.85 -24.79
CA LYS A 5 7.69 -0.80 -23.90
C LYS A 5 6.96 -1.39 -22.69
N ILE A 6 7.41 -1.06 -21.50
CA ILE A 6 6.91 -1.58 -20.21
C ILE A 6 6.38 -0.41 -19.40
N LEU A 7 5.18 -0.52 -18.83
CA LEU A 7 4.64 0.42 -17.86
C LEU A 7 4.58 -0.21 -16.48
N VAL A 8 5.24 0.43 -15.52
CA VAL A 8 5.27 0.02 -14.11
C VAL A 8 4.32 0.90 -13.31
N SER A 9 3.30 0.30 -12.67
CA SER A 9 2.26 1.02 -11.92
C SER A 9 2.72 1.56 -10.56
N GLN A 10 3.94 2.07 -10.50
CA GLN A 10 4.57 2.66 -9.31
C GLN A 10 5.09 4.07 -9.58
N PRO A 11 5.39 4.85 -8.53
CA PRO A 11 6.09 6.11 -8.70
C PRO A 11 7.41 5.92 -9.42
N GLN A 12 7.76 6.88 -10.27
CA GLN A 12 9.07 6.92 -10.90
C GLN A 12 10.16 7.07 -9.84
N PRO A 13 11.22 6.25 -9.86
CA PRO A 13 12.41 6.47 -9.04
C PRO A 13 13.06 7.82 -9.35
N ALA A 14 13.72 8.43 -8.37
CA ALA A 14 14.41 9.70 -8.55
C ALA A 14 15.50 9.62 -9.65
N ASP A 15 16.18 8.49 -9.76
CA ASP A 15 17.18 8.21 -10.78
C ASP A 15 16.99 6.76 -11.27
N ILE A 16 16.30 6.60 -12.40
CA ILE A 16 16.01 5.27 -12.97
C ILE A 16 17.31 4.57 -13.37
N GLU A 17 18.29 5.30 -13.88
CA GLU A 17 19.53 4.76 -14.41
C GLU A 17 20.35 3.99 -13.34
N LYS A 18 20.24 4.42 -12.08
CA LYS A 18 20.88 3.76 -10.93
C LYS A 18 20.05 2.64 -10.30
N THR A 19 18.92 2.31 -10.91
CA THR A 19 18.07 1.22 -10.42
C THR A 19 18.26 -0.03 -11.26
N PRO A 20 17.91 -1.22 -10.74
CA PRO A 20 17.86 -2.43 -11.52
C PRO A 20 16.92 -2.36 -12.74
N TYR A 21 15.95 -1.45 -12.76
CA TYR A 21 15.13 -1.17 -13.94
C TYR A 21 15.92 -0.48 -15.06
N GLY A 22 16.82 0.45 -14.72
CA GLY A 22 17.72 1.07 -15.70
C GLY A 22 18.68 0.07 -16.31
N GLU A 23 19.23 -0.84 -15.52
CA GLU A 23 20.08 -1.95 -16.00
C GLU A 23 19.30 -2.87 -16.96
N LEU A 24 18.06 -3.23 -16.58
CA LEU A 24 17.19 -4.05 -17.41
C LEU A 24 16.88 -3.36 -18.75
N ALA A 25 16.56 -2.07 -18.72
CA ALA A 25 16.26 -1.28 -19.91
C ALA A 25 17.44 -1.26 -20.91
N ARG A 26 18.66 -1.03 -20.42
CA ARG A 26 19.88 -1.05 -21.23
C ARG A 26 20.18 -2.43 -21.80
N LYS A 27 20.13 -3.47 -20.97
CA LYS A 27 20.46 -4.85 -21.33
C LYS A 27 19.55 -5.40 -22.42
N TYR A 28 18.26 -5.11 -22.36
CA TYR A 28 17.25 -5.67 -23.28
C TYR A 28 16.75 -4.67 -24.32
N LYS A 29 17.25 -3.44 -24.30
CA LYS A 29 16.82 -2.35 -25.19
C LYS A 29 15.30 -2.13 -25.13
N VAL A 30 14.75 -2.11 -23.92
CA VAL A 30 13.32 -1.86 -23.65
C VAL A 30 13.15 -0.49 -22.99
N LYS A 31 12.06 0.21 -23.31
CA LYS A 31 11.66 1.43 -22.60
C LYS A 31 10.84 1.05 -21.37
N ILE A 32 11.18 1.59 -20.21
CA ILE A 32 10.43 1.36 -18.97
C ILE A 32 9.94 2.70 -18.45
N ASP A 33 8.63 2.87 -18.49
CA ASP A 33 7.95 4.04 -17.98
C ASP A 33 7.31 3.71 -16.61
N PHE A 34 7.22 4.71 -15.75
CA PHE A 34 6.61 4.62 -14.43
C PHE A 34 5.43 5.57 -14.32
N ARG A 35 4.31 5.07 -13.82
CA ARG A 35 3.14 5.91 -13.56
C ARG A 35 2.45 5.48 -12.28
N LYS A 36 2.15 6.43 -11.39
CA LYS A 36 1.30 6.14 -10.23
C LYS A 36 -0.11 5.85 -10.69
N PHE A 37 -0.58 4.63 -10.53
CA PHE A 37 -1.97 4.25 -10.82
C PHE A 37 -2.93 4.59 -9.68
N ILE A 38 -2.40 4.81 -8.49
CA ILE A 38 -3.19 5.17 -7.30
C ILE A 38 -2.58 6.39 -6.61
N LYS A 39 -3.44 7.17 -5.99
CA LYS A 39 -3.09 8.25 -5.08
C LYS A 39 -3.74 8.04 -3.72
N VAL A 40 -3.10 8.54 -2.68
CA VAL A 40 -3.66 8.56 -1.32
C VAL A 40 -4.11 9.98 -1.03
N GLU A 41 -5.37 10.14 -0.68
CA GLU A 41 -5.95 11.42 -0.29
C GLU A 41 -6.49 11.35 1.14
N GLY A 42 -6.24 12.39 1.92
CA GLY A 42 -6.80 12.50 3.27
C GLY A 42 -8.31 12.72 3.23
N VAL A 43 -9.02 12.06 4.12
CA VAL A 43 -10.42 12.40 4.41
C VAL A 43 -10.44 13.78 5.08
N SER A 44 -11.39 14.64 4.70
CA SER A 44 -11.55 15.97 5.32
C SER A 44 -12.05 15.85 6.76
N SER A 45 -11.75 16.84 7.59
CA SER A 45 -12.28 16.87 8.96
C SER A 45 -13.81 16.92 9.00
N SER A 46 -14.46 17.55 8.01
CA SER A 46 -15.91 17.61 7.90
C SER A 46 -16.52 16.23 7.57
N GLU A 47 -15.87 15.44 6.74
CA GLU A 47 -16.28 14.08 6.43
C GLU A 47 -16.04 13.15 7.64
N PHE A 48 -14.88 13.22 8.27
CA PHE A 48 -14.53 12.40 9.42
C PHE A 48 -15.49 12.61 10.61
N ARG A 49 -15.98 13.85 10.85
CA ARG A 49 -16.98 14.12 11.88
C ARG A 49 -18.27 13.34 11.72
N LYS A 50 -18.64 12.95 10.49
CA LYS A 50 -19.86 12.18 10.23
C LYS A 50 -19.78 10.76 10.81
N ASP A 51 -18.57 10.22 10.94
CA ASP A 51 -18.33 8.89 11.51
C ASP A 51 -18.48 8.88 13.04
N LYS A 52 -18.59 10.04 13.69
CA LYS A 52 -18.72 10.21 15.16
C LYS A 52 -17.59 9.50 15.93
N VAL A 53 -16.40 9.47 15.36
CA VAL A 53 -15.18 8.95 15.99
C VAL A 53 -14.40 10.11 16.60
N TYR A 54 -14.18 10.07 17.90
CA TYR A 54 -13.48 11.12 18.62
C TYR A 54 -12.11 10.62 19.06
N ILE A 55 -11.04 11.28 18.60
CA ILE A 55 -9.66 10.88 18.89
C ILE A 55 -9.38 10.93 20.39
N GLN A 56 -9.92 11.92 21.09
CA GLN A 56 -9.74 12.12 22.53
C GLN A 56 -10.37 11.02 23.41
N ASP A 57 -11.29 10.22 22.88
CA ASP A 57 -11.90 9.12 23.61
C ASP A 57 -11.00 7.87 23.67
N HIS A 58 -9.85 7.92 22.99
CA HIS A 58 -8.93 6.81 22.87
C HIS A 58 -7.63 7.08 23.61
N THR A 59 -7.04 6.01 24.14
CA THR A 59 -5.79 6.06 24.91
C THR A 59 -4.62 5.41 24.17
N ALA A 60 -4.90 4.70 23.08
CA ALA A 60 -3.91 3.99 22.29
C ALA A 60 -4.23 4.02 20.79
N ILE A 61 -3.19 4.07 19.95
CA ILE A 61 -3.31 4.13 18.48
C ILE A 61 -2.59 2.94 17.87
N ILE A 62 -3.27 2.18 16.98
CA ILE A 62 -2.67 1.09 16.21
C ILE A 62 -2.24 1.63 14.84
N LEU A 63 -0.94 1.67 14.58
CA LEU A 63 -0.33 2.24 13.37
C LEU A 63 0.21 1.15 12.45
N THR A 64 -0.40 1.01 11.28
CA THR A 64 -0.11 -0.10 10.34
C THR A 64 0.65 0.33 9.08
N SER A 65 0.85 1.64 8.86
CA SER A 65 1.54 2.20 7.71
C SER A 65 2.00 3.63 7.97
N ARG A 66 2.95 4.12 7.14
CA ARG A 66 3.36 5.53 7.18
C ARG A 66 2.19 6.46 6.87
N ASN A 67 1.32 6.10 5.92
CA ASN A 67 0.12 6.88 5.62
C ASN A 67 -0.82 6.99 6.85
N ALA A 68 -0.96 5.90 7.62
CA ALA A 68 -1.75 5.94 8.85
C ALA A 68 -1.15 6.90 9.88
N VAL A 69 0.18 6.95 10.01
CA VAL A 69 0.88 7.93 10.86
C VAL A 69 0.61 9.34 10.38
N ASP A 70 0.96 9.66 9.12
CA ASP A 70 0.86 11.01 8.58
C ASP A 70 -0.58 11.55 8.66
N HIS A 71 -1.56 10.73 8.24
CA HIS A 71 -2.96 11.14 8.23
C HIS A 71 -3.59 11.19 9.62
N PHE A 72 -3.11 10.40 10.59
CA PHE A 72 -3.56 10.53 11.99
C PHE A 72 -3.18 11.89 12.56
N PHE A 73 -1.91 12.29 12.47
CA PHE A 73 -1.47 13.59 12.98
C PHE A 73 -2.04 14.76 12.18
N ARG A 74 -2.21 14.61 10.85
CA ARG A 74 -2.93 15.59 10.05
C ARG A 74 -4.36 15.78 10.56
N MET A 75 -5.10 14.69 10.78
CA MET A 75 -6.49 14.74 11.25
C MET A 75 -6.58 15.37 12.65
N ALA A 76 -5.71 14.97 13.59
CA ALA A 76 -5.67 15.55 14.92
C ALA A 76 -5.45 17.09 14.85
N LYS A 77 -4.52 17.54 14.00
CA LYS A 77 -4.26 18.98 13.77
C LYS A 77 -5.48 19.69 13.17
N GLU A 78 -6.12 19.14 12.12
CA GLU A 78 -7.30 19.73 11.49
C GLU A 78 -8.51 19.77 12.42
N MET A 79 -8.63 18.79 13.31
CA MET A 79 -9.67 18.73 14.34
C MET A 79 -9.34 19.57 15.58
N ARG A 80 -8.14 20.16 15.66
CA ARG A 80 -7.60 20.89 16.82
C ARG A 80 -7.60 20.04 18.09
N VAL A 81 -7.31 18.75 17.96
CA VAL A 81 -7.18 17.82 19.08
C VAL A 81 -5.72 17.73 19.48
N GLU A 82 -5.43 18.08 20.72
CA GLU A 82 -4.13 17.84 21.33
C GLU A 82 -4.00 16.36 21.71
N ILE A 83 -2.92 15.74 21.24
CA ILE A 83 -2.62 14.35 21.58
C ILE A 83 -1.95 14.34 22.96
N PRO A 84 -2.57 13.71 23.97
CA PRO A 84 -2.01 13.75 25.31
C PRO A 84 -0.68 12.99 25.39
N ASP A 85 0.19 13.46 26.25
CA ASP A 85 1.48 12.83 26.53
C ASP A 85 1.36 11.36 26.99
N SER A 86 0.19 10.96 27.53
CA SER A 86 -0.12 9.60 27.94
C SER A 86 -0.45 8.66 26.78
N MET A 87 -0.71 9.18 25.58
CA MET A 87 -1.08 8.37 24.41
C MET A 87 -0.06 7.28 24.12
N LYS A 88 -0.52 6.04 23.93
CA LYS A 88 0.30 4.90 23.56
C LYS A 88 0.17 4.60 22.07
N TYR A 89 1.26 4.10 21.46
CA TYR A 89 1.32 3.82 20.04
C TYR A 89 1.77 2.37 19.81
N PHE A 90 0.98 1.63 19.04
CA PHE A 90 1.21 0.24 18.71
C PHE A 90 1.52 0.14 17.21
N CYS A 91 2.79 0.01 16.88
CA CYS A 91 3.30 0.03 15.51
C CYS A 91 3.47 -1.39 14.97
N ILE A 92 2.98 -1.65 13.75
CA ILE A 92 3.07 -2.99 13.13
C ILE A 92 4.53 -3.47 12.98
N SER A 93 5.49 -2.55 12.88
CA SER A 93 6.90 -2.86 12.70
C SER A 93 7.80 -1.74 13.25
N GLU A 94 9.08 -2.07 13.45
CA GLU A 94 10.12 -1.11 13.84
C GLU A 94 10.21 0.08 12.85
N ALA A 95 10.09 -0.17 11.54
CA ALA A 95 10.13 0.88 10.53
C ALA A 95 9.01 1.93 10.71
N ILE A 96 7.83 1.52 11.18
CA ILE A 96 6.71 2.43 11.48
C ILE A 96 6.96 3.15 12.80
N SER A 97 7.47 2.45 13.81
CA SER A 97 7.87 3.04 15.10
C SER A 97 8.93 4.14 14.91
N PHE A 98 9.93 3.87 14.06
CA PHE A 98 10.94 4.87 13.71
C PHE A 98 10.34 6.06 12.94
N TYR A 99 9.44 5.79 11.98
CA TYR A 99 8.77 6.83 11.23
C TYR A 99 7.89 7.75 12.10
N LEU A 100 7.27 7.19 13.13
CA LEU A 100 6.44 7.91 14.09
C LEU A 100 7.21 9.02 14.82
N GLN A 101 8.54 8.90 14.94
CA GLN A 101 9.39 9.89 15.60
C GLN A 101 9.41 11.27 14.91
N LYS A 102 8.86 11.39 13.70
CA LYS A 102 8.61 12.69 13.07
C LYS A 102 7.57 13.54 13.83
N TYR A 103 6.71 12.89 14.61
CA TYR A 103 5.57 13.51 15.26
C TYR A 103 5.64 13.46 16.77
N VAL A 104 6.27 12.43 17.33
CA VAL A 104 6.36 12.25 18.79
C VAL A 104 7.77 11.84 19.20
N GLN A 105 8.18 12.30 20.37
CA GLN A 105 9.44 11.85 20.96
C GLN A 105 9.37 10.37 21.34
N TYR A 106 10.40 9.60 20.96
CA TYR A 106 10.47 8.19 21.33
C TYR A 106 10.51 8.00 22.84
N ARG A 107 9.58 7.21 23.37
CA ARG A 107 9.52 6.81 24.79
C ARG A 107 9.18 5.33 24.86
N LYS A 108 10.10 4.50 25.34
CA LYS A 108 9.98 3.02 25.41
C LYS A 108 8.69 2.53 26.07
N ARG A 109 8.12 3.30 27.02
CA ARG A 109 6.87 2.96 27.72
C ARG A 109 5.60 3.32 26.95
N LYS A 110 5.70 4.00 25.81
CA LYS A 110 4.57 4.51 25.03
C LYS A 110 4.54 4.02 23.61
N ILE A 111 5.66 3.58 23.08
CA ILE A 111 5.78 3.09 21.68
C ILE A 111 6.14 1.62 21.70
N PHE A 112 5.20 0.82 21.25
CA PHE A 112 5.29 -0.63 21.16
C PHE A 112 5.35 -1.05 19.69
N GLN A 113 6.11 -2.08 19.37
CA GLN A 113 6.27 -2.52 17.99
C GLN A 113 6.25 -4.05 17.87
N GLY A 114 5.59 -4.55 16.82
CA GLY A 114 5.72 -5.95 16.39
C GLY A 114 7.10 -6.19 15.78
N LYS A 115 7.56 -7.44 15.82
CA LYS A 115 8.87 -7.82 15.27
C LYS A 115 8.82 -7.99 13.74
N GLN A 116 7.97 -8.90 13.25
CA GLN A 116 7.94 -9.26 11.83
C GLN A 116 6.53 -9.24 11.22
N ASN A 117 5.50 -9.49 12.02
CA ASN A 117 4.13 -9.61 11.55
C ASN A 117 3.12 -9.02 12.54
N PHE A 118 1.86 -8.96 12.11
CA PHE A 118 0.80 -8.36 12.93
C PHE A 118 0.47 -9.20 14.16
N ASN A 119 0.67 -10.54 14.12
CA ASN A 119 0.41 -11.39 15.27
C ASN A 119 1.36 -11.08 16.44
N ASP A 120 2.62 -10.70 16.15
CA ASP A 120 3.56 -10.27 17.20
C ASP A 120 3.04 -9.02 17.94
N LEU A 121 2.37 -8.11 17.20
CA LEU A 121 1.77 -6.93 17.79
C LEU A 121 0.53 -7.26 18.62
N ILE A 122 -0.28 -8.25 18.21
CA ILE A 122 -1.46 -8.70 18.96
C ILE A 122 -1.10 -9.17 20.36
N GLU A 123 -0.02 -9.93 20.51
CA GLU A 123 0.43 -10.38 21.83
C GLU A 123 0.85 -9.22 22.75
N ILE A 124 1.30 -8.12 22.16
CA ILE A 124 1.59 -6.89 22.91
C ILE A 124 0.29 -6.16 23.24
N ILE A 125 -0.63 -6.03 22.29
CA ILE A 125 -1.94 -5.37 22.47
C ILE A 125 -2.73 -6.06 23.59
N LYS A 126 -2.75 -7.39 23.65
CA LYS A 126 -3.42 -8.14 24.73
C LYS A 126 -2.93 -7.82 26.13
N LYS A 127 -1.65 -7.42 26.28
CA LYS A 127 -1.09 -7.00 27.57
C LYS A 127 -1.54 -5.59 27.97
N HIS A 128 -2.29 -4.93 27.12
CA HIS A 128 -2.79 -3.56 27.28
C HIS A 128 -4.30 -3.51 26.99
N GLU A 129 -5.04 -4.54 27.42
CA GLU A 129 -6.48 -4.69 27.16
C GLU A 129 -7.34 -3.56 27.75
N ASP A 130 -6.83 -2.87 28.77
CA ASP A 130 -7.49 -1.70 29.39
C ASP A 130 -7.48 -0.45 28.49
N GLU A 131 -6.67 -0.45 27.41
CA GLU A 131 -6.57 0.68 26.51
C GLU A 131 -7.75 0.74 25.53
N LYS A 132 -8.17 1.95 25.21
CA LYS A 132 -9.14 2.22 24.14
C LYS A 132 -8.40 2.45 22.84
N PHE A 133 -8.39 1.44 21.98
CA PHE A 133 -7.63 1.49 20.74
C PHE A 133 -8.36 2.21 19.62
N LEU A 134 -7.68 3.15 18.95
CA LEU A 134 -8.06 3.70 17.65
C LEU A 134 -7.21 3.07 16.57
N LEU A 135 -7.85 2.66 15.46
CA LEU A 135 -7.19 2.10 14.27
C LEU A 135 -7.35 3.07 13.09
N PRO A 136 -6.43 4.03 12.89
CA PRO A 136 -6.38 4.86 11.70
C PRO A 136 -6.10 4.01 10.46
N CYS A 137 -6.97 4.06 9.46
CA CYS A 137 -6.85 3.22 8.28
C CYS A 137 -7.35 3.91 7.00
N SER A 138 -7.11 3.26 5.86
CA SER A 138 -7.72 3.61 4.59
C SER A 138 -9.14 3.07 4.49
N ASP A 139 -9.94 3.65 3.59
CA ASP A 139 -11.19 3.06 3.10
C ASP A 139 -10.99 1.63 2.57
N ILE A 140 -9.87 1.40 1.88
CA ILE A 140 -9.43 0.07 1.40
C ILE A 140 -8.41 -0.50 2.39
N HIS A 141 -8.86 -1.00 3.54
CA HIS A 141 -7.99 -1.62 4.53
C HIS A 141 -7.88 -3.13 4.34
N LYS A 142 -6.79 -3.72 4.86
CA LYS A 142 -6.59 -5.18 4.79
C LYS A 142 -7.59 -5.88 5.71
N LEU A 143 -8.57 -6.57 5.14
CA LEU A 143 -9.55 -7.39 5.88
C LEU A 143 -8.89 -8.42 6.81
N SER A 144 -7.70 -8.93 6.46
CA SER A 144 -6.96 -9.86 7.30
C SER A 144 -6.58 -9.27 8.66
N LEU A 145 -6.24 -7.97 8.71
CA LEU A 145 -5.90 -7.28 9.95
C LEU A 145 -7.12 -7.14 10.86
N ILE A 146 -8.25 -6.73 10.29
CA ILE A 146 -9.52 -6.65 10.99
C ILE A 146 -9.92 -8.02 11.56
N LYS A 147 -9.87 -9.08 10.75
CA LYS A 147 -10.17 -10.44 11.19
C LYS A 147 -9.27 -10.90 12.35
N ILE A 148 -8.00 -10.51 12.36
CA ILE A 148 -7.10 -10.86 13.46
C ILE A 148 -7.49 -10.11 14.74
N LEU A 149 -7.79 -8.81 14.67
CA LEU A 149 -8.26 -8.04 15.82
C LEU A 149 -9.56 -8.63 16.39
N ASP A 150 -10.53 -8.90 15.52
CA ASP A 150 -11.84 -9.47 15.91
C ASP A 150 -11.70 -10.86 16.53
N ALA A 151 -10.90 -11.74 15.90
CA ALA A 151 -10.65 -13.10 16.41
C ALA A 151 -9.97 -13.12 17.79
N ASN A 152 -9.18 -12.07 18.10
CA ASN A 152 -8.55 -11.89 19.40
C ASN A 152 -9.37 -11.03 20.37
N LYS A 153 -10.63 -10.66 20.00
CA LYS A 153 -11.55 -9.86 20.81
C LYS A 153 -10.97 -8.53 21.28
N ILE A 154 -10.09 -7.93 20.47
CA ILE A 154 -9.54 -6.61 20.78
C ILE A 154 -10.62 -5.56 20.62
N ASN A 155 -10.83 -4.73 21.64
CA ASN A 155 -11.75 -3.59 21.58
C ASN A 155 -11.07 -2.42 20.86
N TYR A 156 -11.48 -2.11 19.63
CA TYR A 156 -10.92 -1.01 18.85
C TYR A 156 -11.99 -0.26 18.06
N THR A 157 -11.75 1.00 17.82
CA THR A 157 -12.54 1.86 16.93
C THR A 157 -11.78 2.07 15.63
N LYS A 158 -12.43 1.78 14.53
CA LYS A 158 -11.87 2.02 13.19
C LYS A 158 -12.08 3.49 12.80
N ALA A 159 -11.01 4.16 12.36
CA ALA A 159 -11.02 5.53 11.87
C ALA A 159 -10.55 5.59 10.41
N VAL A 160 -11.47 5.79 9.47
CA VAL A 160 -11.11 5.98 8.06
C VAL A 160 -10.66 7.43 7.86
N ILE A 161 -9.35 7.65 7.77
CA ILE A 161 -8.74 8.99 7.73
C ILE A 161 -8.03 9.32 6.42
N TYR A 162 -7.96 8.37 5.50
CA TYR A 162 -7.49 8.56 4.12
C TYR A 162 -8.14 7.55 3.18
N LYS A 163 -8.13 7.88 1.88
CA LYS A 163 -8.68 7.04 0.81
C LYS A 163 -7.60 6.70 -0.20
N THR A 164 -7.72 5.51 -0.79
CA THR A 164 -6.88 5.09 -1.92
C THR A 164 -7.70 5.21 -3.19
N LEU A 165 -7.40 6.20 -3.99
CA LEU A 165 -8.13 6.55 -5.20
C LEU A 165 -7.32 6.19 -6.45
N ALA A 166 -8.00 5.97 -7.56
CA ALA A 166 -7.35 5.90 -8.86
C ALA A 166 -6.73 7.26 -9.20
N SER A 167 -5.51 7.25 -9.71
CA SER A 167 -4.91 8.46 -10.31
C SER A 167 -5.56 8.73 -11.67
N ASP A 168 -5.47 9.96 -12.11
CA ASP A 168 -5.78 10.31 -13.50
C ASP A 168 -4.67 9.77 -14.41
N LEU A 169 -5.04 9.01 -15.40
CA LEU A 169 -4.18 8.40 -16.41
C LEU A 169 -4.61 8.80 -17.83
N SER A 170 -5.40 9.87 -17.98
CA SER A 170 -5.92 10.32 -19.28
C SER A 170 -4.82 10.69 -20.30
N ASP A 171 -3.63 11.03 -19.80
CA ASP A 171 -2.43 11.31 -20.60
C ASP A 171 -1.62 10.05 -20.98
N VAL A 172 -2.06 8.85 -20.57
CA VAL A 172 -1.35 7.60 -20.82
C VAL A 172 -1.98 6.85 -21.98
N GLU A 173 -1.23 6.66 -23.05
CA GLU A 173 -1.61 5.77 -24.18
C GLU A 173 -1.39 4.32 -23.76
N ILE A 174 -2.35 3.75 -23.01
CA ILE A 174 -2.21 2.44 -22.37
C ILE A 174 -1.95 1.30 -23.36
N GLU A 175 -2.54 1.38 -24.54
CA GLU A 175 -2.38 0.38 -25.61
C GLU A 175 -1.00 0.39 -26.27
N SER A 176 -0.22 1.47 -26.06
CA SER A 176 1.15 1.56 -26.59
C SER A 176 2.16 0.70 -25.82
N TYR A 177 1.74 0.10 -24.70
CA TYR A 177 2.62 -0.73 -23.86
C TYR A 177 2.46 -2.23 -24.16
N ASP A 178 3.59 -2.91 -24.27
CA ASP A 178 3.64 -4.35 -24.47
C ASP A 178 3.46 -5.13 -23.15
N LEU A 179 3.85 -4.52 -22.02
CA LEU A 179 3.73 -5.12 -20.69
C LEU A 179 3.28 -4.07 -19.66
N LEU A 180 2.19 -4.37 -18.95
CA LEU A 180 1.72 -3.60 -17.79
C LEU A 180 2.04 -4.35 -16.51
N VAL A 181 2.68 -3.69 -15.53
CA VAL A 181 3.14 -4.32 -14.28
C VAL A 181 2.43 -3.72 -13.07
N PHE A 182 1.71 -4.57 -12.33
CA PHE A 182 0.91 -4.19 -11.16
C PHE A 182 1.50 -4.71 -9.85
N PHE A 183 1.42 -3.86 -8.80
CA PHE A 183 1.91 -4.14 -7.46
C PHE A 183 0.81 -4.16 -6.40
N SER A 184 -0.43 -3.85 -6.78
CA SER A 184 -1.58 -3.85 -5.86
C SER A 184 -2.89 -4.10 -6.59
N PRO A 185 -3.90 -4.66 -5.90
CA PRO A 185 -5.27 -4.76 -6.44
C PRO A 185 -5.87 -3.40 -6.82
N ALA A 186 -5.54 -2.35 -6.06
CA ALA A 186 -6.01 -1.00 -6.35
C ALA A 186 -5.46 -0.46 -7.67
N GLY A 187 -4.21 -0.81 -8.04
CA GLY A 187 -3.65 -0.49 -9.35
C GLY A 187 -4.41 -1.14 -10.50
N VAL A 188 -4.79 -2.41 -10.34
CA VAL A 188 -5.62 -3.11 -11.34
C VAL A 188 -7.00 -2.46 -11.48
N LYS A 189 -7.65 -2.11 -10.36
CA LYS A 189 -8.93 -1.38 -10.39
C LYS A 189 -8.80 0.00 -11.06
N SER A 190 -7.67 0.68 -10.83
CA SER A 190 -7.37 1.97 -11.45
C SER A 190 -7.25 1.87 -12.97
N LEU A 191 -6.72 0.77 -13.50
CA LEU A 191 -6.68 0.53 -14.95
C LEU A 191 -8.09 0.63 -15.53
N PHE A 192 -9.04 -0.15 -15.03
CA PHE A 192 -10.42 -0.16 -15.56
C PHE A 192 -11.22 1.09 -15.23
N LYS A 193 -10.85 1.82 -14.18
CA LYS A 193 -11.47 3.12 -13.90
C LYS A 193 -11.09 4.19 -14.94
N ASN A 194 -9.84 4.15 -15.41
CA ASN A 194 -9.35 5.10 -16.42
C ASN A 194 -9.60 4.61 -17.85
N PHE A 195 -9.59 3.31 -18.06
CA PHE A 195 -9.76 2.66 -19.36
C PHE A 195 -10.85 1.57 -19.26
N PRO A 196 -12.16 1.95 -19.22
CA PRO A 196 -13.25 0.98 -19.02
C PRO A 196 -13.30 -0.10 -20.10
N ASP A 197 -12.95 0.27 -21.33
CA ASP A 197 -12.97 -0.61 -22.51
C ASP A 197 -11.66 -1.37 -22.74
N PHE A 198 -10.71 -1.29 -21.79
CA PHE A 198 -9.41 -1.95 -21.92
C PHE A 198 -9.57 -3.46 -22.16
N LYS A 199 -8.97 -3.94 -23.24
CA LYS A 199 -8.85 -5.35 -23.57
C LYS A 199 -7.38 -5.73 -23.61
N GLN A 200 -7.05 -6.84 -22.99
CA GLN A 200 -5.65 -7.27 -22.91
C GLN A 200 -5.04 -7.51 -24.29
N ASN A 201 -5.81 -8.07 -25.25
CA ASN A 201 -5.32 -8.42 -26.59
C ASN A 201 -3.93 -9.08 -26.53
N HIS A 202 -2.91 -8.40 -27.07
CA HIS A 202 -1.51 -8.83 -27.05
C HIS A 202 -0.69 -8.23 -25.87
N THR A 203 -1.27 -7.35 -25.06
CA THR A 203 -0.58 -6.74 -23.91
C THR A 203 -0.35 -7.78 -22.82
N LEU A 204 0.87 -7.89 -22.36
CA LEU A 204 1.25 -8.80 -21.28
C LEU A 204 0.94 -8.19 -19.92
N MET A 205 0.58 -9.03 -18.93
CA MET A 205 0.31 -8.59 -17.56
C MET A 205 1.32 -9.14 -16.58
N GLY A 206 1.98 -8.23 -15.86
CA GLY A 206 2.84 -8.51 -14.73
C GLY A 206 2.11 -8.28 -13.41
N ALA A 207 2.17 -9.23 -12.47
CA ALA A 207 1.54 -9.12 -11.16
C ALA A 207 2.50 -9.50 -10.03
N PHE A 208 2.69 -8.57 -9.08
CA PHE A 208 3.49 -8.81 -7.88
C PHE A 208 2.60 -9.15 -6.68
N GLY A 209 2.82 -10.32 -6.11
CA GLY A 209 2.12 -10.82 -4.93
C GLY A 209 0.79 -11.52 -5.23
N PRO A 210 0.34 -12.38 -4.28
CA PRO A 210 -0.84 -13.22 -4.48
C PRO A 210 -2.14 -12.41 -4.59
N THR A 211 -2.29 -11.33 -3.84
CA THR A 211 -3.48 -10.47 -3.86
C THR A 211 -3.62 -9.70 -5.18
N THR A 212 -2.51 -9.21 -5.73
CA THR A 212 -2.48 -8.55 -7.05
C THR A 212 -2.78 -9.55 -8.16
N SER A 213 -2.16 -10.73 -8.08
CA SER A 213 -2.42 -11.84 -9.04
C SER A 213 -3.89 -12.25 -9.02
N LYS A 214 -4.52 -12.29 -7.85
CA LYS A 214 -5.95 -12.58 -7.73
C LYS A 214 -6.77 -11.48 -8.42
N ALA A 215 -6.47 -10.21 -8.16
CA ALA A 215 -7.20 -9.08 -8.74
C ALA A 215 -7.08 -9.04 -10.27
N VAL A 216 -5.91 -9.35 -10.85
CA VAL A 216 -5.71 -9.44 -12.31
C VAL A 216 -6.62 -10.51 -12.90
N LYS A 217 -6.67 -11.70 -12.27
CA LYS A 217 -7.53 -12.81 -12.72
C LYS A 217 -9.01 -12.49 -12.59
N GLU A 218 -9.44 -11.89 -11.48
CA GLU A 218 -10.82 -11.46 -11.23
C GLU A 218 -11.29 -10.39 -12.23
N ALA A 219 -10.36 -9.61 -12.76
CA ALA A 219 -10.61 -8.66 -13.84
C ALA A 219 -10.66 -9.32 -15.26
N GLY A 220 -10.59 -10.67 -15.34
CA GLY A 220 -10.62 -11.39 -16.61
C GLY A 220 -9.31 -11.36 -17.38
N LEU A 221 -8.21 -10.92 -16.76
CA LEU A 221 -6.91 -10.80 -17.43
C LEU A 221 -6.03 -12.03 -17.16
N LYS A 222 -5.19 -12.38 -18.15
CA LYS A 222 -4.19 -13.41 -18.04
C LYS A 222 -2.88 -12.84 -17.51
N ILE A 223 -2.25 -13.53 -16.55
CA ILE A 223 -0.94 -13.14 -16.00
C ILE A 223 0.15 -13.84 -16.80
N ASP A 224 1.07 -13.06 -17.38
CA ASP A 224 2.20 -13.55 -18.16
C ASP A 224 3.51 -13.51 -17.35
N VAL A 225 3.67 -12.49 -16.46
CA VAL A 225 4.84 -12.31 -15.61
C VAL A 225 4.40 -12.25 -14.14
N LYS A 226 4.80 -13.24 -13.34
CA LYS A 226 4.41 -13.35 -11.93
C LYS A 226 5.62 -13.29 -11.01
N ALA A 227 5.53 -12.52 -9.94
CA ALA A 227 6.45 -12.51 -8.81
C ALA A 227 5.68 -12.32 -7.48
N PRO A 228 6.22 -12.77 -6.32
CA PRO A 228 7.38 -13.64 -6.21
C PRO A 228 7.08 -15.09 -6.63
N THR A 229 8.11 -15.76 -7.14
CA THR A 229 8.14 -17.21 -7.39
C THR A 229 9.40 -17.80 -6.78
N LYS A 230 9.55 -19.12 -6.80
CA LYS A 230 10.77 -19.79 -6.31
C LYS A 230 12.05 -19.30 -7.03
N THR A 231 11.94 -18.94 -8.31
CA THR A 231 13.07 -18.53 -9.16
C THR A 231 13.14 -17.02 -9.40
N ALA A 232 12.10 -16.27 -9.08
CA ALA A 232 12.01 -14.82 -9.28
C ALA A 232 11.39 -14.15 -8.04
N LEU A 233 12.19 -13.79 -7.06
CA LEU A 233 11.74 -13.17 -5.82
C LEU A 233 11.29 -11.72 -6.00
N SER A 234 11.77 -11.04 -7.05
CA SER A 234 11.37 -9.67 -7.41
C SER A 234 10.72 -9.62 -8.79
N MET A 235 9.94 -8.56 -9.03
CA MET A 235 9.32 -8.33 -10.32
C MET A 235 10.36 -8.10 -11.41
N ILE A 236 11.48 -7.46 -11.10
CA ILE A 236 12.57 -7.21 -12.06
C ILE A 236 13.14 -8.52 -12.55
N VAL A 237 13.45 -9.46 -11.65
CA VAL A 237 13.94 -10.79 -12.00
C VAL A 237 12.92 -11.55 -12.85
N ALA A 238 11.62 -11.44 -12.53
CA ALA A 238 10.57 -12.08 -13.30
C ALA A 238 10.47 -11.51 -14.73
N ILE A 239 10.54 -10.18 -14.87
CA ILE A 239 10.57 -9.53 -16.19
C ILE A 239 11.81 -9.95 -16.96
N GLU A 240 12.97 -9.97 -16.33
CA GLU A 240 14.23 -10.39 -16.97
C GLU A 240 14.14 -11.82 -17.50
N GLN A 241 13.66 -12.76 -16.69
CA GLN A 241 13.45 -14.15 -17.12
C GLN A 241 12.49 -14.25 -18.31
N TYR A 242 11.42 -13.44 -18.32
CA TYR A 242 10.50 -13.40 -19.44
C TYR A 242 11.17 -12.89 -20.71
N LEU A 243 11.93 -11.79 -20.62
CA LEU A 243 12.65 -11.21 -21.77
C LEU A 243 13.73 -12.14 -22.31
N GLN A 244 14.40 -12.90 -21.44
CA GLN A 244 15.39 -13.91 -21.85
C GLN A 244 14.78 -15.03 -22.69
N LYS A 245 13.62 -15.53 -22.27
CA LYS A 245 12.91 -16.64 -22.95
C LYS A 245 12.29 -16.25 -24.30
N ASN A 246 12.05 -14.94 -24.51
CA ASN A 246 11.34 -14.43 -25.69
C ASN A 246 12.19 -13.43 -26.50
N LYS A 247 13.50 -13.66 -26.48
CA LYS A 247 14.47 -12.91 -27.30
C LYS A 247 14.24 -13.09 -28.78
#